data_59e727e7422952419b8a19043f98a171
#
_entry.id   59e727e7422952419b8a19043f98a171
#
_cell.length_a   1.000
_cell.length_b   1.000
_cell.length_c   1.000
_cell.angle_alpha   90.00
_cell.angle_beta   90.00
_cell.angle_gamma   90.00
#
_symmetry.space_group_name_H-M   'P 1'
#
loop_
_entity.id
_entity.type
_entity.pdbx_description
1 polymer ?
#
loop_
_entity_poly.entity_id
_entity_poly.type
_entity_poly.pdbx_seq_one_letter_code
_entity_poly.pdbx_strand_id
1 'polypeptide(L)'
;MLSYLCIDRYESLWDKVPADIQAAKEKYPLVIVSFHWGNEKDYSPTSNQIKMGRLAVDSGADLVVGHHSHRMNPIEEYKGVYICYSLGNFCFSGNSKPSDMNSYIFQIRFRVKDGAVTSKGFRILPIRISSRTDRNDFTPTLIDKGSTIDSILNTLKENGRKLEYAVEEYPLEWK
;
A
#
# COMPACT_ATOMS: atom_id res chain seq x y z
N MET A 1 12.75 8.11 3.44
CA MET A 1 11.43 7.97 2.80
C MET A 1 11.14 9.24 2.00
N LEU A 2 10.67 9.09 0.77
CA LEU A 2 10.20 10.16 -0.10
C LEU A 2 8.66 10.16 -0.09
N SER A 3 8.02 11.32 -0.21
CA SER A 3 6.55 11.43 -0.20
C SER A 3 6.07 12.40 -1.26
N TYR A 4 5.01 12.01 -1.98
CA TYR A 4 4.44 12.79 -3.07
C TYR A 4 2.92 12.86 -2.99
N LEU A 5 2.38 14.02 -3.34
CA LEU A 5 0.95 14.25 -3.55
C LEU A 5 0.68 14.20 -5.06
N CYS A 6 -0.08 13.21 -5.51
CA CYS A 6 -0.36 12.91 -6.92
C CYS A 6 -1.87 12.87 -7.19
N ILE A 7 -2.64 13.77 -6.63
CA ILE A 7 -4.08 13.88 -6.94
C ILE A 7 -4.19 14.70 -8.23
N ASP A 8 -4.66 14.09 -9.32
CA ASP A 8 -4.94 14.70 -10.63
C ASP A 8 -3.78 15.47 -11.31
N ARG A 9 -2.54 15.35 -10.78
CA ARG A 9 -1.37 16.08 -11.29
C ARG A 9 -0.13 15.20 -11.36
N TYR A 10 -0.10 14.30 -12.34
CA TYR A 10 1.05 13.42 -12.56
C TYR A 10 2.14 14.06 -13.42
N GLU A 11 1.83 15.06 -14.25
CA GLU A 11 2.73 15.61 -15.27
C GLU A 11 4.08 16.07 -14.71
N SER A 12 4.06 16.83 -13.61
CA SER A 12 5.29 17.31 -12.97
C SER A 12 6.07 16.26 -12.20
N LEU A 13 5.50 15.08 -12.01
CA LEU A 13 6.05 14.01 -11.18
C LEU A 13 6.72 12.89 -11.99
N TRP A 14 6.41 12.77 -13.29
CA TRP A 14 7.00 11.73 -14.13
C TRP A 14 8.53 11.79 -14.20
N ASP A 15 9.11 12.98 -14.21
CA ASP A 15 10.57 13.17 -14.21
C ASP A 15 11.11 13.36 -12.79
N LYS A 16 10.35 14.04 -11.93
CA LYS A 16 10.79 14.36 -10.57
C LYS A 16 10.95 13.12 -9.69
N VAL A 17 9.99 12.21 -9.70
CA VAL A 17 10.00 11.01 -8.85
C VAL A 17 11.23 10.13 -9.14
N PRO A 18 11.54 9.78 -10.40
CA PRO A 18 12.76 9.05 -10.72
C PRO A 18 14.04 9.74 -10.26
N ALA A 19 14.17 11.04 -10.52
CA ALA A 19 15.35 11.82 -10.14
C ALA A 19 15.58 11.85 -8.63
N ASP A 20 14.52 12.08 -7.85
CA ASP A 20 14.59 12.10 -6.39
C ASP A 20 14.95 10.70 -5.82
N ILE A 21 14.41 9.61 -6.39
CA ILE A 21 14.72 8.25 -5.96
C ILE A 21 16.18 7.91 -6.24
N GLN A 22 16.67 8.22 -7.44
CA GLN A 22 18.07 7.99 -7.81
C GLN A 22 19.02 8.75 -6.88
N ALA A 23 18.76 10.05 -6.64
CA ALA A 23 19.55 10.85 -5.72
C ALA A 23 19.48 10.33 -4.26
N ALA A 24 18.36 9.72 -3.86
CA ALA A 24 18.23 9.10 -2.55
C ALA A 24 19.03 7.78 -2.47
N LYS A 25 19.04 6.97 -3.54
CA LYS A 25 19.78 5.69 -3.59
C LYS A 25 21.30 5.89 -3.52
N GLU A 26 21.81 7.01 -3.99
CA GLU A 26 23.24 7.36 -3.82
C GLU A 26 23.65 7.52 -2.33
N LYS A 27 22.69 7.84 -1.46
CA LYS A 27 22.95 8.18 -0.05
C LYS A 27 22.43 7.13 0.93
N TYR A 28 21.41 6.38 0.55
CA TYR A 28 20.72 5.47 1.46
C TYR A 28 20.52 4.10 0.82
N PRO A 29 20.81 3.00 1.52
CA PRO A 29 20.60 1.66 1.01
C PRO A 29 19.14 1.31 0.84
N LEU A 30 18.23 1.88 1.66
CA LEU A 30 16.79 1.61 1.63
C LEU A 30 16.02 2.89 1.28
N VAL A 31 15.27 2.87 0.18
CA VAL A 31 14.41 3.97 -0.26
C VAL A 31 12.95 3.51 -0.31
N ILE A 32 12.12 4.08 0.55
CA ILE A 32 10.68 3.88 0.58
C ILE A 32 10.00 5.11 0.00
N VAL A 33 9.05 4.89 -0.92
CA VAL A 33 8.29 5.96 -1.55
C VAL A 33 6.83 5.89 -1.11
N SER A 34 6.30 7.02 -0.65
CA SER A 34 4.90 7.16 -0.26
C SER A 34 4.16 8.06 -1.23
N PHE A 35 3.01 7.61 -1.72
CA PHE A 35 2.14 8.38 -2.59
C PHE A 35 0.77 8.62 -1.97
N HIS A 36 0.25 9.83 -2.13
CA HIS A 36 -1.14 10.16 -1.89
C HIS A 36 -1.78 10.42 -3.25
N TRP A 37 -2.50 9.42 -3.79
CA TRP A 37 -2.85 9.34 -5.21
C TRP A 37 -4.16 8.59 -5.51
N GLY A 38 -4.59 8.66 -6.78
CA GLY A 38 -5.75 7.92 -7.28
C GLY A 38 -7.07 8.58 -6.94
N ASN A 39 -8.13 7.79 -6.92
CA ASN A 39 -9.48 8.27 -6.68
C ASN A 39 -10.00 7.81 -5.33
N GLU A 40 -10.78 8.66 -4.66
CA GLU A 40 -11.48 8.26 -3.45
C GLU A 40 -12.50 7.14 -3.73
N LYS A 41 -12.61 6.22 -2.77
CA LYS A 41 -13.54 5.07 -2.78
C LYS A 41 -13.26 3.98 -3.82
N ASP A 42 -12.20 4.10 -4.61
CA ASP A 42 -11.80 3.04 -5.54
C ASP A 42 -11.03 1.92 -4.82
N TYR A 43 -11.44 0.67 -5.08
CA TYR A 43 -10.78 -0.53 -4.57
C TYR A 43 -9.66 -1.06 -5.50
N SER A 44 -9.50 -0.46 -6.67
CA SER A 44 -8.46 -0.81 -7.64
C SER A 44 -7.66 0.42 -8.04
N PRO A 45 -6.35 0.28 -8.29
CA PRO A 45 -5.54 1.39 -8.74
C PRO A 45 -5.89 1.82 -10.17
N THR A 46 -5.73 3.11 -10.44
CA THR A 46 -5.81 3.67 -11.78
C THR A 46 -4.57 3.30 -12.61
N SER A 47 -4.65 3.43 -13.93
CA SER A 47 -3.50 3.21 -14.82
C SER A 47 -2.31 4.12 -14.52
N ASN A 48 -2.57 5.35 -14.05
CA ASN A 48 -1.50 6.29 -13.67
C ASN A 48 -0.80 5.85 -12.37
N GLN A 49 -1.54 5.32 -11.39
CA GLN A 49 -0.95 4.75 -10.19
C GLN A 49 -0.06 3.55 -10.52
N ILE A 50 -0.53 2.65 -11.40
CA ILE A 50 0.24 1.47 -11.83
C ILE A 50 1.54 1.91 -12.52
N LYS A 51 1.45 2.82 -13.49
CA LYS A 51 2.63 3.34 -14.21
C LYS A 51 3.61 4.02 -13.26
N MET A 52 3.15 4.91 -12.38
CA MET A 52 4.01 5.65 -11.46
C MET A 52 4.62 4.74 -10.40
N GLY A 53 3.87 3.79 -9.87
CA GLY A 53 4.36 2.81 -8.90
C GLY A 53 5.48 1.95 -9.48
N ARG A 54 5.28 1.42 -10.69
CA ARG A 54 6.31 0.65 -11.41
C ARG A 54 7.52 1.50 -11.80
N LEU A 55 7.31 2.75 -12.22
CA LEU A 55 8.39 3.70 -12.49
C LEU A 55 9.23 3.99 -11.24
N ALA A 56 8.60 4.13 -10.07
CA ALA A 56 9.32 4.31 -8.82
C ALA A 56 10.21 3.10 -8.51
N VAL A 57 9.72 1.88 -8.73
CA VAL A 57 10.52 0.64 -8.59
C VAL A 57 11.67 0.61 -9.60
N ASP A 58 11.40 0.91 -10.87
CA ASP A 58 12.41 0.97 -11.93
C ASP A 58 13.50 2.01 -11.65
N SER A 59 13.19 3.03 -10.87
CA SER A 59 14.13 4.07 -10.45
C SER A 59 14.91 3.73 -9.17
N GLY A 60 14.61 2.58 -8.55
CA GLY A 60 15.35 2.06 -7.38
C GLY A 60 14.62 2.14 -6.05
N ALA A 61 13.31 2.39 -6.01
CA ALA A 61 12.56 2.25 -4.77
C ALA A 61 12.54 0.80 -4.29
N ASP A 62 12.67 0.59 -2.98
CA ASP A 62 12.65 -0.74 -2.34
C ASP A 62 11.26 -1.08 -1.78
N LEU A 63 10.36 -0.10 -1.71
CA LEU A 63 8.96 -0.24 -1.34
C LEU A 63 8.19 0.99 -1.82
N VAL A 64 6.99 0.76 -2.33
CA VAL A 64 6.01 1.82 -2.63
C VAL A 64 4.77 1.62 -1.78
N VAL A 65 4.33 2.67 -1.08
CA VAL A 65 3.09 2.69 -0.28
C VAL A 65 2.19 3.83 -0.72
N GLY A 66 0.93 3.49 -0.97
CA GLY A 66 -0.09 4.41 -1.46
C GLY A 66 -1.20 4.66 -0.44
N HIS A 67 -1.84 5.82 -0.60
CA HIS A 67 -2.94 6.30 0.22
C HIS A 67 -3.92 7.10 -0.65
N HIS A 68 -4.97 7.63 -0.06
CA HIS A 68 -6.00 8.51 -0.62
C HIS A 68 -7.34 7.82 -0.92
N SER A 69 -7.37 6.64 -1.51
CA SER A 69 -8.65 6.04 -1.90
C SER A 69 -9.59 5.77 -0.73
N HIS A 70 -9.10 5.76 0.51
CA HIS A 70 -9.86 5.35 1.69
C HIS A 70 -10.40 3.90 1.57
N ARG A 71 -9.80 3.11 0.70
CA ARG A 71 -10.11 1.70 0.44
C ARG A 71 -8.82 0.90 0.37
N MET A 72 -8.90 -0.35 0.78
CA MET A 72 -7.81 -1.30 0.57
C MET A 72 -7.66 -1.57 -0.92
N ASN A 73 -6.52 -1.24 -1.49
CA ASN A 73 -6.18 -1.66 -2.85
C ASN A 73 -5.26 -2.88 -2.81
N PRO A 74 -5.22 -3.68 -3.88
CA PRO A 74 -4.34 -4.83 -3.98
C PRO A 74 -2.85 -4.43 -3.95
N ILE A 75 -2.02 -5.42 -3.68
CA ILE A 75 -0.56 -5.28 -3.67
C ILE A 75 -0.01 -5.94 -4.94
N GLU A 76 0.94 -5.31 -5.60
CA GLU A 76 1.79 -5.96 -6.63
C GLU A 76 3.16 -6.31 -6.06
N GLU A 77 3.75 -7.39 -6.60
CA GLU A 77 5.17 -7.69 -6.49
C GLU A 77 5.83 -7.51 -7.87
N TYR A 78 6.30 -6.30 -8.13
CA TYR A 78 6.93 -5.93 -9.39
C TYR A 78 8.46 -5.93 -9.25
N LYS A 79 9.14 -6.79 -10.02
CA LYS A 79 10.61 -6.97 -9.97
C LYS A 79 11.14 -7.25 -8.54
N GLY A 80 10.38 -8.00 -7.74
CA GLY A 80 10.74 -8.33 -6.36
C GLY A 80 10.53 -7.19 -5.34
N VAL A 81 9.85 -6.11 -5.74
CA VAL A 81 9.49 -4.98 -4.88
C VAL A 81 7.98 -4.87 -4.73
N TYR A 82 7.50 -4.69 -3.52
CA TYR A 82 6.07 -4.55 -3.26
C TYR A 82 5.59 -3.12 -3.50
N ILE A 83 4.44 -3.02 -4.18
CA ILE A 83 3.70 -1.79 -4.42
C ILE A 83 2.32 -1.96 -3.75
N CYS A 84 2.12 -1.30 -2.62
CA CYS A 84 0.84 -1.22 -1.93
C CYS A 84 0.09 0.00 -2.47
N TYR A 85 -0.88 -0.17 -3.36
CA TYR A 85 -1.55 0.96 -4.04
C TYR A 85 -2.40 1.81 -3.10
N SER A 86 -3.03 1.22 -2.10
CA SER A 86 -3.61 1.93 -0.96
C SER A 86 -3.77 1.00 0.24
N LEU A 87 -3.30 1.45 1.39
CA LEU A 87 -3.43 0.72 2.65
C LEU A 87 -4.84 0.86 3.27
N GLY A 88 -5.70 1.72 2.72
CA GLY A 88 -6.98 2.07 3.34
C GLY A 88 -6.83 3.07 4.49
N ASN A 89 -7.83 3.12 5.35
CA ASN A 89 -7.83 3.97 6.55
C ASN A 89 -7.16 3.25 7.72
N PHE A 90 -6.54 4.00 8.61
CA PHE A 90 -6.07 3.49 9.91
C PHE A 90 -6.77 4.23 11.05
N CYS A 91 -6.36 5.45 11.36
CA CYS A 91 -7.04 6.32 12.31
C CYS A 91 -7.75 7.43 11.51
N PHE A 92 -9.03 7.25 11.23
CA PHE A 92 -9.79 8.11 10.32
C PHE A 92 -10.83 8.93 11.08
N SER A 93 -10.56 10.23 11.28
CA SER A 93 -11.35 11.10 12.14
C SER A 93 -12.52 11.83 11.47
N GLY A 94 -12.60 11.83 10.13
CA GLY A 94 -13.54 12.68 9.40
C GLY A 94 -14.99 12.18 9.34
N ASN A 95 -15.26 10.91 9.72
CA ASN A 95 -16.58 10.31 9.54
C ASN A 95 -16.87 9.28 10.63
N SER A 96 -18.00 9.46 11.32
CA SER A 96 -18.45 8.50 12.34
C SER A 96 -19.17 7.27 11.77
N LYS A 97 -19.57 7.31 10.49
CA LYS A 97 -20.22 6.19 9.79
C LYS A 97 -19.67 6.04 8.38
N PRO A 98 -18.37 5.71 8.22
CA PRO A 98 -17.80 5.46 6.90
C PRO A 98 -18.43 4.22 6.28
N SER A 99 -18.54 4.19 4.97
CA SER A 99 -19.15 3.06 4.23
C SER A 99 -18.28 1.80 4.25
N ASP A 100 -17.01 1.91 4.62
CA ASP A 100 -16.10 0.79 4.84
C ASP A 100 -15.21 1.09 6.05
N MET A 101 -15.15 0.14 6.97
CA MET A 101 -14.33 0.23 8.18
C MET A 101 -13.20 -0.80 8.21
N ASN A 102 -13.10 -1.65 7.19
CA ASN A 102 -12.05 -2.64 7.11
C ASN A 102 -10.77 -2.05 6.53
N SER A 103 -9.65 -2.52 7.04
CA SER A 103 -8.32 -2.11 6.58
C SER A 103 -7.28 -3.17 6.96
N TYR A 104 -6.02 -2.89 6.72
CA TYR A 104 -4.92 -3.74 7.16
C TYR A 104 -3.66 -2.94 7.48
N ILE A 105 -2.82 -3.48 8.35
CA ILE A 105 -1.46 -3.03 8.54
C ILE A 105 -0.56 -3.89 7.67
N PHE A 106 0.22 -3.26 6.79
CA PHE A 106 1.24 -3.93 5.99
C PHE A 106 2.55 -3.99 6.79
N GLN A 107 3.11 -5.18 6.92
CA GLN A 107 4.42 -5.39 7.53
C GLN A 107 5.34 -6.08 6.54
N ILE A 108 6.54 -5.57 6.40
CA ILE A 108 7.59 -6.12 5.52
C ILE A 108 8.89 -6.27 6.28
N ARG A 109 9.68 -7.29 5.96
CA ARG A 109 11.04 -7.48 6.43
C ARG A 109 12.02 -7.17 5.31
N PHE A 110 13.03 -6.38 5.63
CA PHE A 110 14.17 -6.15 4.76
C PHE A 110 15.43 -6.75 5.37
N ARG A 111 16.26 -7.32 4.51
CA ARG A 111 17.64 -7.61 4.82
C ARG A 111 18.52 -6.59 4.10
N VAL A 112 19.40 -5.95 4.83
CA VAL A 112 20.42 -5.07 4.28
C VAL A 112 21.77 -5.73 4.50
N LYS A 113 22.51 -5.99 3.43
CA LYS A 113 23.86 -6.57 3.47
C LYS A 113 24.72 -5.91 2.39
N ASP A 114 25.90 -5.42 2.77
CA ASP A 114 26.88 -4.81 1.86
C ASP A 114 26.26 -3.72 0.96
N GLY A 115 25.35 -2.89 1.52
CA GLY A 115 24.63 -1.85 0.79
C GLY A 115 23.48 -2.34 -0.10
N ALA A 116 23.32 -3.65 -0.27
CA ALA A 116 22.19 -4.23 -1.00
C ALA A 116 20.99 -4.49 -0.07
N VAL A 117 19.81 -4.19 -0.56
CA VAL A 117 18.53 -4.42 0.13
C VAL A 117 17.80 -5.56 -0.56
N THR A 118 17.30 -6.51 0.25
CA THR A 118 16.41 -7.58 -0.25
C THR A 118 15.19 -7.66 0.64
N SER A 119 14.02 -7.73 0.02
CA SER A 119 12.79 -8.06 0.74
C SER A 119 12.83 -9.52 1.21
N LYS A 120 12.29 -9.78 2.42
CA LYS A 120 12.17 -11.10 3.03
C LYS A 120 10.73 -11.56 3.16
N GLY A 121 9.86 -10.98 2.36
CA GLY A 121 8.44 -11.22 2.40
C GLY A 121 7.68 -10.21 3.26
N PHE A 122 6.38 -10.32 3.20
CA PHE A 122 5.48 -9.46 3.96
C PHE A 122 4.40 -10.30 4.67
N ARG A 123 3.70 -9.66 5.58
CA ARG A 123 2.40 -10.11 6.08
C ARG A 123 1.46 -8.93 6.23
N ILE A 124 0.18 -9.21 6.32
CA ILE A 124 -0.82 -8.20 6.68
C ILE A 124 -1.45 -8.55 8.03
N LEU A 125 -1.80 -7.54 8.78
CA LEU A 125 -2.62 -7.66 9.99
C LEU A 125 -3.97 -7.03 9.69
N PRO A 126 -5.04 -7.82 9.52
CA PRO A 126 -6.39 -7.29 9.31
C PRO A 126 -6.82 -6.42 10.49
N ILE A 127 -7.37 -5.25 10.20
CA ILE A 127 -7.89 -4.33 11.20
C ILE A 127 -9.28 -3.81 10.82
N ARG A 128 -9.98 -3.33 11.83
CA ARG A 128 -11.07 -2.36 11.68
C ARG A 128 -10.58 -1.01 12.19
N ILE A 129 -10.98 0.07 11.54
CA ILE A 129 -10.64 1.45 11.97
C ILE A 129 -11.36 1.86 13.26
N SER A 130 -12.14 0.95 13.84
CA SER A 130 -12.98 1.15 15.02
C SER A 130 -12.99 -0.10 15.90
N SER A 131 -13.14 0.05 17.20
CA SER A 131 -13.42 -1.06 18.10
C SER A 131 -14.89 -1.55 17.99
N ARG A 132 -15.76 -0.76 17.35
CA ARG A 132 -17.19 -1.01 17.17
C ARG A 132 -17.49 -1.46 15.75
N THR A 133 -18.62 -2.16 15.58
CA THR A 133 -19.12 -2.62 14.27
C THR A 133 -20.19 -1.72 13.67
N ASP A 134 -20.84 -0.89 14.50
CA ASP A 134 -21.98 -0.03 14.12
C ASP A 134 -21.58 1.40 13.79
N ARG A 135 -20.41 1.84 14.19
CA ARG A 135 -19.88 3.19 13.96
C ARG A 135 -18.36 3.23 14.14
N ASN A 136 -17.76 4.30 13.65
CA ASN A 136 -16.37 4.60 13.90
C ASN A 136 -16.21 5.35 15.24
N ASP A 137 -15.51 4.74 16.17
CA ASP A 137 -15.11 5.34 17.44
C ASP A 137 -13.63 5.76 17.46
N PHE A 138 -13.00 5.75 16.29
CA PHE A 138 -11.62 6.18 16.04
C PHE A 138 -10.56 5.35 16.79
N THR A 139 -10.90 4.11 17.12
CA THR A 139 -10.04 3.17 17.85
C THR A 139 -9.69 1.98 16.94
N PRO A 140 -8.63 2.06 16.13
CA PRO A 140 -8.22 0.95 15.28
C PRO A 140 -8.00 -0.33 16.09
N THR A 141 -8.59 -1.43 15.63
CA THR A 141 -8.62 -2.69 16.38
C THR A 141 -8.23 -3.84 15.45
N LEU A 142 -7.31 -4.69 15.91
CA LEU A 142 -6.94 -5.92 15.19
C LEU A 142 -8.14 -6.87 15.09
N ILE A 143 -8.24 -7.54 13.94
CA ILE A 143 -9.20 -8.63 13.70
C ILE A 143 -8.39 -9.91 13.68
N ASP A 144 -8.55 -10.73 14.71
CA ASP A 144 -7.78 -11.96 14.92
C ASP A 144 -8.49 -13.23 14.42
N LYS A 145 -9.82 -13.15 14.16
CA LYS A 145 -10.65 -14.28 13.73
C LYS A 145 -11.95 -13.84 13.08
N GLY A 146 -12.57 -14.77 12.38
CA GLY A 146 -13.92 -14.65 11.83
C GLY A 146 -13.96 -14.23 10.35
N SER A 147 -15.18 -14.22 9.80
CA SER A 147 -15.46 -13.97 8.37
C SER A 147 -15.03 -12.59 7.85
N THR A 148 -14.75 -11.65 8.74
CA THR A 148 -14.22 -10.33 8.35
C THR A 148 -12.82 -10.44 7.77
N ILE A 149 -11.98 -11.38 8.27
CA ILE A 149 -10.67 -11.66 7.68
C ILE A 149 -10.83 -12.13 6.24
N ASP A 150 -11.72 -13.12 6.03
CA ASP A 150 -11.99 -13.65 4.68
C ASP A 150 -12.51 -12.56 3.75
N SER A 151 -13.36 -11.67 4.24
CA SER A 151 -13.86 -10.51 3.48
C SER A 151 -12.73 -9.58 3.06
N ILE A 152 -11.79 -9.25 3.95
CA ILE A 152 -10.61 -8.43 3.66
C ILE A 152 -9.74 -9.11 2.60
N LEU A 153 -9.40 -10.39 2.80
CA LEU A 153 -8.56 -11.14 1.86
C LEU A 153 -9.22 -11.27 0.49
N ASN A 154 -10.52 -11.55 0.44
CA ASN A 154 -11.27 -11.65 -0.81
C ASN A 154 -11.33 -10.28 -1.53
N THR A 155 -11.55 -9.19 -0.81
CA THR A 155 -11.54 -7.84 -1.38
C THR A 155 -10.21 -7.55 -2.08
N LEU A 156 -9.09 -7.85 -1.43
CA LEU A 156 -7.76 -7.64 -2.00
C LEU A 156 -7.52 -8.53 -3.22
N LYS A 157 -7.85 -9.82 -3.14
CA LYS A 157 -7.67 -10.79 -4.25
C LYS A 157 -8.53 -10.44 -5.46
N GLU A 158 -9.82 -10.18 -5.27
CA GLU A 158 -10.75 -9.86 -6.37
C GLU A 158 -10.32 -8.59 -7.12
N ASN A 159 -9.93 -7.55 -6.38
CA ASN A 159 -9.49 -6.29 -7.00
C ASN A 159 -8.07 -6.39 -7.60
N GLY A 160 -7.29 -7.39 -7.20
CA GLY A 160 -5.99 -7.71 -7.78
C GLY A 160 -6.04 -8.42 -9.14
N ARG A 161 -7.16 -9.07 -9.50
CA ARG A 161 -7.26 -9.91 -10.73
C ARG A 161 -6.90 -9.19 -12.02
N LYS A 162 -6.98 -7.86 -12.06
CA LYS A 162 -6.66 -7.05 -13.23
C LYS A 162 -5.21 -6.55 -13.24
N LEU A 163 -4.45 -6.81 -12.19
CA LEU A 163 -3.05 -6.43 -12.09
C LEU A 163 -2.18 -7.59 -12.55
N GLU A 164 -1.23 -7.30 -13.41
CA GLU A 164 -0.32 -8.29 -14.02
C GLU A 164 0.58 -8.98 -12.99
N TYR A 165 0.99 -8.26 -11.94
CA TYR A 165 1.90 -8.74 -10.89
C TYR A 165 1.23 -8.73 -9.50
N ALA A 166 -0.10 -8.86 -9.45
CA ALA A 166 -0.79 -8.93 -8.17
C ALA A 166 -0.26 -10.11 -7.33
N VAL A 167 -0.08 -9.89 -6.04
CA VAL A 167 0.22 -11.01 -5.13
C VAL A 167 -0.99 -11.93 -5.05
N GLU A 168 -0.76 -13.23 -5.14
CA GLU A 168 -1.84 -14.23 -5.09
C GLU A 168 -2.32 -14.49 -3.65
N GLU A 169 -1.41 -14.32 -2.68
CA GLU A 169 -1.69 -14.57 -1.27
C GLU A 169 -1.31 -13.38 -0.39
N TYR A 170 -2.11 -13.17 0.63
CA TYR A 170 -1.90 -12.18 1.67
C TYR A 170 -1.65 -12.88 3.01
N PRO A 171 -0.40 -13.25 3.34
CA PRO A 171 -0.09 -14.00 4.55
C PRO A 171 -0.40 -13.19 5.81
N LEU A 172 -1.00 -13.86 6.80
CA LEU A 172 -1.29 -13.29 8.12
C LEU A 172 -0.15 -13.50 9.10
N GLU A 173 0.68 -14.50 8.83
CA GLU A 173 1.85 -14.86 9.62
C GLU A 173 3.13 -14.76 8.79
N TRP A 174 4.25 -14.63 9.46
CA TRP A 174 5.55 -14.69 8.80
C TRP A 174 5.85 -16.14 8.35
N LYS A 175 6.14 -16.28 7.09
CA LYS A 175 6.71 -17.51 6.53
C LYS A 175 8.23 -17.53 6.70
#